data_cd465f89d8897fbf23c49086a6722944
#
_entry.id   cd465f89d8897fbf23c49086a6722944
#
_cell.length_a   1.000
_cell.length_b   1.000
_cell.length_c   1.000
_cell.angle_alpha   90.00
_cell.angle_beta   90.00
_cell.angle_gamma   90.00
#
_symmetry.space_group_name_H-M   'P 1'
#
loop_
_entity.id
_entity.type
_entity.pdbx_description
1 polymer ?
#
loop_
_entity_poly.entity_id
_entity_poly.type
_entity_poly.pdbx_seq_one_letter_code
_entity_poly.pdbx_strand_id
1 'polypeptide(L)'
;MARHYGIPYMGSKQKLVDKIVPFVLNRHPDTTDFYDLFGGGGSVALYAARKYPKMNVHYNELSKAIGGLMQHLKDGGDIPFDFVSRSKFEREHTGDDWYAGLLQTCWTFGNNQKSYLYGMDIQDFKEALTELVMTGKGDIKYIEEFADEFNAKNYPKKAQKPTR
;
A
#
# COMPACT_ATOMS: atom_id res chain seq x y z
N MET A 1 -14.78 -12.87 -1.12
CA MET A 1 -13.78 -11.83 -0.84
C MET A 1 -13.76 -10.83 -1.97
N ALA A 2 -13.80 -9.52 -1.68
CA ALA A 2 -13.60 -8.49 -2.70
C ALA A 2 -12.17 -8.62 -3.25
N ARG A 3 -12.01 -8.71 -4.56
CA ARG A 3 -10.70 -8.80 -5.18
C ARG A 3 -10.08 -7.42 -5.22
N HIS A 4 -8.88 -7.28 -4.70
CA HIS A 4 -8.10 -6.05 -4.80
C HIS A 4 -7.26 -6.06 -6.08
N TYR A 5 -7.23 -4.94 -6.78
CA TYR A 5 -6.43 -4.71 -7.97
C TYR A 5 -5.48 -3.52 -7.71
N GLY A 6 -4.22 -3.71 -8.05
CA GLY A 6 -3.22 -2.67 -7.90
C GLY A 6 -2.58 -2.57 -6.53
N ILE A 7 -1.70 -1.60 -6.40
CA ILE A 7 -0.96 -1.25 -5.18
C ILE A 7 -1.72 -0.19 -4.36
N PRO A 8 -1.40 -0.03 -3.06
CA PRO A 8 -1.96 1.06 -2.27
C PRO A 8 -1.67 2.41 -2.92
N TYR A 9 -2.70 3.23 -3.15
CA TYR A 9 -2.55 4.49 -3.85
C TYR A 9 -3.67 5.47 -3.48
N MET A 10 -3.32 6.71 -3.15
CA MET A 10 -4.30 7.75 -2.86
C MET A 10 -5.11 8.08 -4.13
N GLY A 11 -6.42 8.04 -4.04
CA GLY A 11 -7.31 8.26 -5.19
C GLY A 11 -7.53 7.01 -6.07
N SER A 12 -7.10 5.82 -5.63
CA SER A 12 -7.37 4.56 -6.33
C SER A 12 -8.86 4.41 -6.70
N LYS A 13 -9.13 3.95 -7.92
CA LYS A 13 -10.48 3.69 -8.44
C LYS A 13 -10.98 2.27 -8.13
N GLN A 14 -10.31 1.55 -7.26
CA GLN A 14 -10.58 0.17 -6.87
C GLN A 14 -12.07 -0.15 -6.66
N LYS A 15 -12.81 0.75 -5.99
CA LYS A 15 -14.23 0.57 -5.70
C LYS A 15 -15.17 0.81 -6.89
N LEU A 16 -14.63 1.29 -8.00
CA LEU A 16 -15.40 1.72 -9.17
C LEU A 16 -14.99 1.01 -10.46
N VAL A 17 -13.93 0.19 -10.44
CA VAL A 17 -13.37 -0.43 -11.65
C VAL A 17 -14.39 -1.33 -12.37
N ASP A 18 -15.23 -2.01 -11.61
CA ASP A 18 -16.30 -2.87 -12.12
C ASP A 18 -17.44 -2.12 -12.83
N LYS A 19 -17.50 -0.81 -12.63
CA LYS A 19 -18.44 0.09 -13.32
C LYS A 19 -17.75 0.85 -14.44
N ILE A 20 -16.55 1.41 -14.17
CA ILE A 20 -15.82 2.25 -15.14
C ILE A 20 -15.44 1.47 -16.38
N VAL A 21 -14.75 0.33 -16.23
CA VAL A 21 -14.21 -0.42 -17.37
C VAL A 21 -15.33 -0.99 -18.25
N PRO A 22 -16.38 -1.67 -17.74
CA PRO A 22 -17.49 -2.11 -18.58
C PRO A 22 -18.25 -0.95 -19.23
N PHE A 23 -18.41 0.18 -18.53
CA PHE A 23 -19.09 1.35 -19.10
C PHE A 23 -18.36 1.90 -20.33
N VAL A 24 -17.03 1.94 -20.32
CA VAL A 24 -16.22 2.38 -21.47
C VAL A 24 -16.31 1.35 -22.59
N LEU A 25 -16.07 0.08 -22.29
CA LEU A 25 -15.98 -0.98 -23.30
C LEU A 25 -17.30 -1.29 -23.98
N ASN A 26 -18.42 -1.19 -23.27
CA ASN A 26 -19.75 -1.38 -23.88
C ASN A 26 -20.09 -0.33 -24.94
N ARG A 27 -19.40 0.81 -24.92
CA ARG A 27 -19.54 1.87 -25.96
C ARG A 27 -18.60 1.67 -27.14
N HIS A 28 -17.61 0.82 -26.98
CA HIS A 28 -16.56 0.56 -27.96
C HIS A 28 -16.31 -0.96 -28.07
N PRO A 29 -17.32 -1.75 -28.52
CA PRO A 29 -17.28 -3.22 -28.45
C PRO A 29 -16.17 -3.85 -29.32
N ASP A 30 -15.76 -3.15 -30.37
CA ASP A 30 -14.72 -3.62 -31.31
C ASP A 30 -13.29 -3.22 -30.90
N THR A 31 -13.14 -2.64 -29.71
CA THR A 31 -11.83 -2.20 -29.20
C THR A 31 -10.96 -3.40 -28.85
N THR A 32 -9.73 -3.38 -29.35
CA THR A 32 -8.65 -4.35 -29.04
C THR A 32 -7.67 -3.83 -28.01
N ASP A 33 -7.62 -2.51 -27.84
CA ASP A 33 -6.64 -1.81 -27.01
C ASP A 33 -7.32 -0.91 -25.98
N PHE A 34 -6.84 -0.97 -24.74
CA PHE A 34 -7.31 -0.17 -23.62
C PHE A 34 -6.15 0.60 -22.99
N TYR A 35 -6.24 1.91 -22.96
CA TYR A 35 -5.20 2.79 -22.44
C TYR A 35 -5.64 3.40 -21.09
N ASP A 36 -4.95 3.05 -20.01
CA ASP A 36 -5.06 3.72 -18.71
C ASP A 36 -3.98 4.80 -18.61
N LEU A 37 -4.32 6.02 -19.03
CA LEU A 37 -3.37 7.14 -19.18
C LEU A 37 -2.92 7.74 -17.84
N PHE A 38 -3.65 7.49 -16.76
CA PHE A 38 -3.39 8.00 -15.42
C PHE A 38 -3.46 6.84 -14.41
N GLY A 39 -2.63 5.83 -14.66
CA GLY A 39 -2.72 4.52 -14.06
C GLY A 39 -2.58 4.48 -12.54
N GLY A 40 -1.79 5.39 -11.94
CA GLY A 40 -1.56 5.44 -10.50
C GLY A 40 -1.20 4.07 -9.94
N GLY A 41 -1.95 3.60 -8.94
CA GLY A 41 -1.77 2.25 -8.37
C GLY A 41 -2.22 1.08 -9.27
N GLY A 42 -2.57 1.30 -10.52
CA GLY A 42 -2.86 0.26 -11.50
C GLY A 42 -4.23 -0.40 -11.39
N SER A 43 -5.13 0.09 -10.56
CA SER A 43 -6.41 -0.60 -10.29
C SER A 43 -7.29 -0.78 -11.54
N VAL A 44 -7.30 0.19 -12.44
CA VAL A 44 -8.11 0.16 -13.68
C VAL A 44 -7.46 -0.76 -14.71
N ALA A 45 -6.17 -0.56 -14.99
CA ALA A 45 -5.43 -1.37 -15.95
C ALA A 45 -5.44 -2.87 -15.57
N LEU A 46 -5.14 -3.19 -14.31
CA LEU A 46 -5.12 -4.58 -13.84
C LEU A 46 -6.51 -5.24 -13.83
N TYR A 47 -7.56 -4.48 -13.51
CA TYR A 47 -8.92 -4.98 -13.66
C TYR A 47 -9.23 -5.30 -15.13
N ALA A 48 -8.91 -4.37 -16.05
CA ALA A 48 -9.16 -4.54 -17.48
C ALA A 48 -8.40 -5.77 -18.02
N ALA A 49 -7.10 -5.88 -17.75
CA ALA A 49 -6.26 -7.00 -18.19
C ALA A 49 -6.78 -8.35 -17.69
N ARG A 50 -7.23 -8.41 -16.44
CA ARG A 50 -7.75 -9.67 -15.86
C ARG A 50 -9.14 -10.04 -16.38
N LYS A 51 -10.00 -9.05 -16.55
CA LYS A 51 -11.40 -9.28 -16.94
C LYS A 51 -11.58 -9.50 -18.43
N TYR A 52 -10.70 -8.90 -19.24
CA TYR A 52 -10.73 -8.94 -20.70
C TYR A 52 -9.38 -9.44 -21.25
N PRO A 53 -9.07 -10.74 -21.11
CA PRO A 53 -7.73 -11.29 -21.38
C PRO A 53 -7.30 -11.25 -22.85
N LYS A 54 -8.23 -10.95 -23.77
CA LYS A 54 -7.94 -10.78 -25.21
C LYS A 54 -7.59 -9.33 -25.57
N MET A 55 -7.70 -8.41 -24.63
CA MET A 55 -7.45 -6.98 -24.84
C MET A 55 -6.00 -6.64 -24.52
N ASN A 56 -5.39 -5.81 -25.36
CA ASN A 56 -4.10 -5.19 -25.08
C ASN A 56 -4.32 -4.06 -24.09
N VAL A 57 -3.82 -4.18 -22.88
CA VAL A 57 -3.96 -3.15 -21.85
C VAL A 57 -2.64 -2.41 -21.69
N HIS A 58 -2.70 -1.11 -21.91
CA HIS A 58 -1.58 -0.17 -21.81
C HIS A 58 -1.72 0.65 -20.53
N TYR A 59 -0.73 0.54 -19.65
CA TYR A 59 -0.65 1.32 -18.42
C TYR A 59 0.36 2.45 -18.59
N ASN A 60 -0.04 3.67 -18.25
CA ASN A 60 0.82 4.84 -18.22
C ASN A 60 0.73 5.54 -16.87
N GLU A 61 1.88 5.90 -16.31
CA GLU A 61 2.02 6.63 -15.06
C GLU A 61 3.14 7.67 -15.19
N LEU A 62 2.86 8.90 -14.74
CA LEU A 62 3.80 10.01 -14.81
C LEU A 62 4.97 9.83 -13.83
N SER A 63 4.70 9.32 -12.64
CA SER A 63 5.72 9.05 -11.63
C SER A 63 6.59 7.87 -12.07
N LYS A 64 7.88 8.13 -12.31
CA LYS A 64 8.84 7.08 -12.67
C LYS A 64 8.96 6.03 -11.56
N ALA A 65 8.93 6.46 -10.30
CA ALA A 65 8.99 5.56 -9.15
C ALA A 65 7.79 4.60 -9.12
N ILE A 66 6.57 5.12 -9.27
CA ILE A 66 5.35 4.30 -9.27
C ILE A 66 5.30 3.40 -10.51
N GLY A 67 5.59 3.95 -11.69
CA GLY A 67 5.68 3.18 -12.92
C GLY A 67 6.75 2.09 -12.87
N GLY A 68 7.91 2.41 -12.28
CA GLY A 68 9.00 1.47 -12.02
C GLY A 68 8.59 0.35 -11.08
N LEU A 69 7.86 0.65 -10.00
CA LEU A 69 7.32 -0.39 -9.11
C LEU A 69 6.33 -1.31 -9.85
N MET A 70 5.42 -0.74 -10.65
CA MET A 70 4.47 -1.54 -11.43
C MET A 70 5.19 -2.45 -12.44
N GLN A 71 6.25 -1.96 -13.08
CA GLN A 71 7.06 -2.76 -14.00
C GLN A 71 7.83 -3.86 -13.25
N HIS A 72 8.46 -3.52 -12.10
CA HIS A 72 9.15 -4.49 -11.26
C HIS A 72 8.23 -5.66 -10.85
N LEU A 73 7.01 -5.35 -10.39
CA LEU A 73 6.01 -6.36 -10.04
C LEU A 73 5.55 -7.19 -11.24
N LYS A 74 5.35 -6.55 -12.40
CA LYS A 74 4.98 -7.23 -13.64
C LYS A 74 6.05 -8.24 -14.09
N ASP A 75 7.31 -7.90 -13.90
CA ASP A 75 8.44 -8.75 -14.27
C ASP A 75 8.75 -9.84 -13.22
N GLY A 76 7.93 -9.94 -12.17
CA GLY A 76 8.09 -10.94 -11.11
C GLY A 76 9.19 -10.58 -10.11
N GLY A 77 9.54 -9.32 -9.98
CA GLY A 77 10.54 -8.84 -9.03
C GLY A 77 10.09 -9.03 -7.57
N ASP A 78 11.03 -9.40 -6.72
CA ASP A 78 10.80 -9.59 -5.30
C ASP A 78 10.60 -8.28 -4.57
N ILE A 79 9.68 -8.28 -3.59
CA ILE A 79 9.47 -7.17 -2.67
C ILE A 79 10.12 -7.52 -1.34
N PRO A 80 11.07 -6.70 -0.84
CA PRO A 80 11.66 -6.94 0.47
C PRO A 80 10.62 -6.74 1.58
N PHE A 81 10.66 -7.64 2.56
CA PHE A 81 9.79 -7.61 3.74
C PHE A 81 10.47 -6.99 4.97
N ASP A 82 11.59 -6.31 4.78
CA ASP A 82 12.31 -5.66 5.85
C ASP A 82 11.55 -4.43 6.37
N PHE A 83 11.73 -4.17 7.68
CA PHE A 83 11.26 -2.90 8.24
C PHE A 83 12.04 -1.74 7.63
N VAL A 84 11.32 -0.70 7.20
CA VAL A 84 11.93 0.53 6.70
C VAL A 84 11.93 1.57 7.79
N SER A 85 13.11 1.89 8.33
CA SER A 85 13.24 2.96 9.31
C SER A 85 12.93 4.33 8.70
N ARG A 86 12.56 5.30 9.54
CA ARG A 86 12.33 6.69 9.11
C ARG A 86 13.52 7.28 8.36
N SER A 87 14.73 7.07 8.88
CA SER A 87 15.96 7.59 8.26
C SER A 87 16.22 6.99 6.88
N LYS A 88 15.92 5.70 6.69
CA LYS A 88 15.98 5.05 5.37
C LYS A 88 14.90 5.60 4.43
N PHE A 89 13.68 5.74 4.93
CA PHE A 89 12.59 6.32 4.16
C PHE A 89 12.91 7.74 3.69
N GLU A 90 13.32 8.62 4.59
CA GLU A 90 13.64 10.02 4.27
C GLU A 90 14.74 10.16 3.22
N ARG A 91 15.71 9.24 3.22
CA ARG A 91 16.82 9.24 2.25
C ARG A 91 16.41 8.72 0.87
N GLU A 92 15.48 7.76 0.79
CA GLU A 92 15.27 6.96 -0.43
C GLU A 92 13.90 7.17 -1.10
N HIS A 93 12.88 7.70 -0.39
CA HIS A 93 11.52 7.81 -0.94
C HIS A 93 11.37 8.84 -2.07
N THR A 94 12.30 9.78 -2.23
CA THR A 94 12.26 10.81 -3.28
C THR A 94 12.94 10.37 -4.58
N GLY A 95 13.45 9.13 -4.64
CA GLY A 95 14.06 8.58 -5.85
C GLY A 95 13.07 8.30 -6.98
N ASP A 96 13.61 7.95 -8.13
CA ASP A 96 12.86 7.64 -9.36
C ASP A 96 12.80 6.12 -9.66
N ASP A 97 13.38 5.28 -8.81
CA ASP A 97 13.42 3.84 -8.99
C ASP A 97 12.20 3.12 -8.39
N TRP A 98 12.09 1.83 -8.67
CA TRP A 98 10.99 1.00 -8.18
C TRP A 98 10.92 0.94 -6.65
N TYR A 99 12.09 0.99 -5.96
CA TYR A 99 12.11 0.92 -4.51
C TYR A 99 11.56 2.20 -3.88
N ALA A 100 11.90 3.37 -4.45
CA ALA A 100 11.27 4.62 -4.07
C ALA A 100 9.74 4.56 -4.27
N GLY A 101 9.27 3.94 -5.35
CA GLY A 101 7.85 3.68 -5.59
C GLY A 101 7.21 2.82 -4.50
N LEU A 102 7.90 1.78 -4.03
CA LEU A 102 7.47 0.95 -2.90
C LEU A 102 7.36 1.78 -1.61
N LEU A 103 8.36 2.61 -1.33
CA LEU A 103 8.35 3.49 -0.16
C LEU A 103 7.18 4.48 -0.22
N GLN A 104 6.99 5.13 -1.36
CA GLN A 104 5.92 6.12 -1.58
C GLN A 104 4.51 5.52 -1.42
N THR A 105 4.31 4.26 -1.76
CA THR A 105 2.99 3.63 -1.74
C THR A 105 2.71 2.84 -0.47
N CYS A 106 3.69 2.10 0.05
CA CYS A 106 3.49 1.18 1.17
C CYS A 106 3.97 1.74 2.52
N TRP A 107 4.91 2.70 2.52
CA TRP A 107 5.53 3.24 3.72
C TRP A 107 5.16 4.70 4.02
N THR A 108 4.02 5.17 3.47
CA THR A 108 3.52 6.52 3.74
C THR A 108 2.17 6.51 4.42
N PHE A 109 1.97 7.48 5.31
CA PHE A 109 0.69 7.67 6.00
C PHE A 109 -0.42 8.05 5.01
N GLY A 110 -1.49 7.27 4.99
CA GLY A 110 -2.61 7.50 4.06
C GLY A 110 -2.23 7.41 2.58
N ASN A 111 -1.13 6.76 2.24
CA ASN A 111 -0.59 6.63 0.87
C ASN A 111 -0.37 7.99 0.19
N ASN A 112 0.04 8.99 0.96
CA ASN A 112 0.22 10.37 0.49
C ASN A 112 1.56 10.61 -0.24
N GLN A 113 2.40 9.58 -0.35
CA GLN A 113 3.70 9.56 -1.03
C GLN A 113 4.78 10.47 -0.40
N LYS A 114 4.52 11.06 0.76
CA LYS A 114 5.40 12.08 1.37
C LYS A 114 5.74 11.80 2.82
N SER A 115 4.73 11.52 3.63
CA SER A 115 4.88 11.41 5.07
C SER A 115 5.12 9.97 5.49
N TYR A 116 6.15 9.72 6.27
CA TYR A 116 6.43 8.38 6.77
C TYR A 116 5.24 7.76 7.52
N LEU A 117 5.11 6.44 7.42
CA LEU A 117 3.93 5.69 7.87
C LEU A 117 3.68 5.78 9.36
N TYR A 118 4.72 5.74 10.19
CA TYR A 118 4.60 5.68 11.65
C TYR A 118 4.94 7.00 12.33
N GLY A 119 4.22 7.34 13.40
CA GLY A 119 4.62 8.37 14.34
C GLY A 119 5.93 8.02 15.06
N MET A 120 6.61 9.03 15.60
CA MET A 120 7.89 8.80 16.31
C MET A 120 7.68 7.99 17.60
N ASP A 121 6.52 8.11 18.19
CA ASP A 121 6.12 7.46 19.45
C ASP A 121 5.87 5.94 19.33
N ILE A 122 5.64 5.44 18.12
CA ILE A 122 5.34 4.01 17.89
C ILE A 122 6.33 3.31 16.96
N GLN A 123 7.30 4.03 16.39
CA GLN A 123 8.21 3.49 15.39
C GLN A 123 9.01 2.29 15.93
N ASP A 124 9.67 2.46 17.07
CA ASP A 124 10.53 1.42 17.67
C ASP A 124 9.73 0.16 18.03
N PHE A 125 8.51 0.36 18.52
CA PHE A 125 7.58 -0.75 18.76
C PHE A 125 7.21 -1.48 17.46
N LYS A 126 6.96 -0.75 16.37
CA LYS A 126 6.65 -1.36 15.07
C LYS A 126 7.83 -2.10 14.47
N GLU A 127 9.04 -1.61 14.68
CA GLU A 127 10.28 -2.28 14.27
C GLU A 127 10.46 -3.60 15.04
N ALA A 128 10.38 -3.56 16.37
CA ALA A 128 10.49 -4.75 17.22
C ALA A 128 9.41 -5.80 16.90
N LEU A 129 8.18 -5.36 16.68
CA LEU A 129 7.08 -6.24 16.29
C LEU A 129 7.32 -6.88 14.92
N THR A 130 7.84 -6.12 13.94
CA THR A 130 8.17 -6.64 12.62
C THR A 130 9.28 -7.69 12.72
N GLU A 131 10.33 -7.43 13.48
CA GLU A 131 11.40 -8.40 13.72
C GLU A 131 10.86 -9.70 14.32
N LEU A 132 10.03 -9.61 15.34
CA LEU A 132 9.41 -10.77 15.95
C LEU A 132 8.58 -11.58 14.95
N VAL A 133 7.74 -10.92 14.16
CA VAL A 133 6.86 -11.59 13.18
C VAL A 133 7.65 -12.24 12.06
N MET A 134 8.69 -11.56 11.56
CA MET A 134 9.46 -12.03 10.40
C MET A 134 10.49 -13.09 10.75
N THR A 135 11.09 -13.02 11.94
CA THR A 135 12.23 -13.86 12.29
C THR A 135 11.93 -14.85 13.45
N GLY A 136 10.83 -14.65 14.15
CA GLY A 136 10.54 -15.34 15.43
C GLY A 136 11.45 -14.90 16.58
N LYS A 137 12.29 -13.88 16.36
CA LYS A 137 13.23 -13.33 17.35
C LYS A 137 12.80 -11.91 17.68
N GLY A 138 12.76 -11.55 18.94
CA GLY A 138 12.39 -10.21 19.37
C GLY A 138 12.24 -10.12 20.87
N ASP A 139 12.24 -8.91 21.40
CA ASP A 139 11.99 -8.66 22.82
C ASP A 139 10.47 -8.65 23.08
N ILE A 140 9.93 -9.84 23.36
CA ILE A 140 8.50 -10.01 23.67
C ILE A 140 8.09 -9.17 24.87
N LYS A 141 8.95 -9.07 25.88
CA LYS A 141 8.67 -8.30 27.08
C LYS A 141 8.49 -6.81 26.76
N TYR A 142 9.39 -6.24 25.96
CA TYR A 142 9.26 -4.86 25.47
C TYR A 142 7.95 -4.65 24.71
N ILE A 143 7.59 -5.58 23.83
CA ILE A 143 6.36 -5.51 23.04
C ILE A 143 5.12 -5.51 23.93
N GLU A 144 5.07 -6.39 24.93
CA GLU A 144 3.96 -6.49 25.88
C GLU A 144 3.86 -5.22 26.75
N GLU A 145 4.96 -4.76 27.34
CA GLU A 145 5.01 -3.54 28.16
C GLU A 145 4.55 -2.31 27.38
N PHE A 146 5.03 -2.14 26.15
CA PHE A 146 4.61 -1.03 25.29
C PHE A 146 3.11 -1.10 24.96
N ALA A 147 2.61 -2.29 24.61
CA ALA A 147 1.19 -2.49 24.30
C ALA A 147 0.29 -2.15 25.49
N ASP A 148 0.69 -2.54 26.69
CA ASP A 148 -0.06 -2.25 27.92
C ASP A 148 -0.07 -0.76 28.25
N GLU A 149 1.07 -0.08 28.14
CA GLU A 149 1.15 1.37 28.34
C GLU A 149 0.34 2.14 27.30
N PHE A 150 0.45 1.75 26.03
CA PHE A 150 -0.29 2.38 24.93
C PHE A 150 -1.80 2.22 25.11
N ASN A 151 -2.24 1.03 25.49
CA ASN A 151 -3.65 0.76 25.76
C ASN A 151 -4.17 1.52 26.97
N ALA A 152 -3.40 1.58 28.06
CA ALA A 152 -3.77 2.35 29.25
C ALA A 152 -3.94 3.85 28.94
N LYS A 153 -3.06 4.40 28.12
CA LYS A 153 -3.07 5.81 27.71
C LYS A 153 -4.24 6.14 26.77
N ASN A 154 -4.47 5.30 25.77
CA ASN A 154 -5.41 5.62 24.68
C ASN A 154 -6.81 5.04 24.91
N TYR A 155 -6.93 3.99 25.71
CA TYR A 155 -8.19 3.32 26.02
C TYR A 155 -8.34 3.14 27.55
N PRO A 156 -8.41 4.22 28.34
CA PRO A 156 -8.59 4.11 29.79
C PRO A 156 -9.86 3.33 30.09
N LYS A 157 -9.76 2.30 30.93
CA LYS A 157 -10.93 1.53 31.40
C LYS A 157 -11.92 2.52 32.00
N LYS A 158 -13.11 2.61 31.42
CA LYS A 158 -14.18 3.41 32.02
C LYS A 158 -14.36 2.96 33.46
N ALA A 159 -14.21 3.91 34.41
CA ALA A 159 -14.46 3.62 35.81
C ALA A 159 -15.85 2.96 35.92
N GLN A 160 -15.90 1.74 36.44
CA GLN A 160 -17.18 1.09 36.72
C GLN A 160 -17.91 1.98 37.70
N LYS A 161 -19.08 2.49 37.29
CA LYS A 161 -19.95 3.21 38.24
C LYS A 161 -20.26 2.25 39.40
N PRO A 162 -20.08 2.67 40.65
CA PRO A 162 -20.48 1.82 41.78
C PRO A 162 -21.97 1.49 41.61
N THR A 163 -22.28 0.23 41.54
CA THR A 163 -23.65 -0.29 41.64
C THR A 163 -24.23 0.15 42.98
N ARG A 164 -25.28 0.98 42.89
CA ARG A 164 -26.09 1.33 44.06
C ARG A 164 -26.96 0.15 44.48
#